data_605441dfa7b85db7280daabdf7c45e52
#
_entry.id   605441dfa7b85db7280daabdf7c45e52
#
_cell.length_a   1.000
_cell.length_b   1.000
_cell.length_c   1.000
_cell.angle_alpha   90.00
_cell.angle_beta   90.00
_cell.angle_gamma   90.00
#
_symmetry.space_group_name_H-M   'P 1'
#
loop_
_entity.id
_entity.type
_entity.pdbx_description
1 polymer ?
#
loop_
_entity_poly.entity_id
_entity_poly.type
_entity_poly.pdbx_seq_one_letter_code
_entity_poly.pdbx_strand_id
1 'polypeptide(L)'
;MSDGIEVEQIVESKPRRMPLATSLDKDAIREAYEDVRSDLTDTEWAVFKFDGAQIIVHARGQCFEQFREQFGDSERAFGYIRIQMGDEMSKRKKFIFLTWIGQEVGVIQRAKMSTDKALIKDVLNNFAVELQAGVQAELDIELFREALNRAGGANYGTGIRDN
;
A
#
# COMPACT_ATOMS: atom_id res chain seq x y z
N MET A 1 -3.18 18.36 -50.62
CA MET A 1 -3.33 18.17 -50.31
C MET A 1 -3.24 18.10 -49.48
N SER A 2 -3.01 17.89 -49.49
CA SER A 2 -3.09 17.61 -48.85
C SER A 2 -3.14 17.46 -48.07
N ASP A 3 -2.94 17.43 -47.90
CA ASP A 3 -3.00 17.36 -47.14
C ASP A 3 -3.01 16.98 -46.12
N GLY A 4 -3.28 16.45 -46.17
CA GLY A 4 -3.44 15.82 -45.37
C GLY A 4 -2.78 16.01 -44.43
N ILE A 5 -2.26 16.40 -44.35
CA ILE A 5 -1.52 16.67 -43.64
C ILE A 5 -1.97 16.99 -42.53
N GLU A 6 -2.47 17.34 -42.42
CA GLU A 6 -2.72 17.62 -41.49
C GLU A 6 -3.04 16.83 -40.58
N VAL A 7 -3.05 16.23 -40.86
CA VAL A 7 -3.41 15.42 -40.18
C VAL A 7 -2.76 15.27 -39.19
N GLU A 8 -1.95 15.37 -39.31
CA GLU A 8 -1.20 15.12 -38.53
C GLU A 8 -1.27 15.81 -37.47
N GLN A 9 -1.37 16.65 -37.51
CA GLN A 9 -1.35 17.38 -36.53
C GLN A 9 -2.06 17.00 -35.54
N ILE A 10 -2.89 16.60 -35.66
CA ILE A 10 -3.72 16.18 -34.83
C ILE A 10 -3.12 15.38 -33.97
N VAL A 11 -2.34 14.71 -34.34
CA VAL A 11 -1.82 13.79 -33.67
C VAL A 11 -0.99 14.28 -32.70
N GLU A 12 -0.35 15.26 -32.90
CA GLU A 12 0.48 15.60 -32.00
C GLU A 12 0.02 16.01 -30.81
N SER A 13 -0.99 16.52 -30.68
CA SER A 13 -1.42 16.93 -29.41
C SER A 13 -1.55 15.84 -28.49
N LYS A 14 -1.81 14.67 -28.91
CA LYS A 14 -2.02 13.67 -28.04
C LYS A 14 -0.85 13.23 -27.33
N PRO A 15 0.21 13.01 -27.93
CA PRO A 15 1.33 12.45 -27.22
C PRO A 15 1.82 13.40 -26.16
N ARG A 16 1.49 14.63 -26.28
CA ARG A 16 1.98 15.49 -25.28
C ARG A 16 1.10 15.68 -24.16
N ARG A 17 0.04 14.97 -24.09
CA ARG A 17 -0.85 15.13 -23.04
C ARG A 17 -0.25 14.74 -21.76
N MET A 18 -0.59 15.36 -20.69
CA MET A 18 -0.13 14.99 -19.41
C MET A 18 -0.69 13.68 -18.99
N PRO A 19 0.03 12.90 -18.22
CA PRO A 19 -0.50 11.65 -17.69
C PRO A 19 -1.71 11.93 -16.84
N LEU A 20 -2.63 11.00 -16.77
CA LEU A 20 -3.79 11.14 -15.93
C LEU A 20 -3.36 11.15 -14.47
N ALA A 21 -4.02 11.95 -13.68
CA ALA A 21 -3.80 11.97 -12.25
C ALA A 21 -4.26 10.65 -11.65
N THR A 22 -3.61 10.21 -10.61
CA THR A 22 -4.00 9.00 -9.89
C THR A 22 -5.35 9.23 -9.22
N SER A 23 -6.22 8.24 -9.32
CA SER A 23 -7.50 8.27 -8.62
C SER A 23 -7.66 6.99 -7.80
N LEU A 24 -8.64 6.96 -6.93
CA LEU A 24 -8.92 5.81 -6.09
C LEU A 24 -10.30 5.26 -6.36
N ASP A 25 -10.43 3.94 -6.33
CA ASP A 25 -11.74 3.30 -6.22
C ASP A 25 -12.10 3.38 -4.73
N LYS A 26 -12.53 4.55 -4.30
CA LYS A 26 -12.56 4.90 -2.90
C LYS A 26 -13.48 4.04 -2.07
N ASP A 27 -14.65 3.76 -2.57
CA ASP A 27 -15.61 2.96 -1.79
C ASP A 27 -15.12 1.52 -1.62
N ALA A 28 -14.54 0.95 -2.67
CA ALA A 28 -14.02 -0.42 -2.58
C ALA A 28 -12.83 -0.48 -1.64
N ILE A 29 -11.95 0.53 -1.71
CA ILE A 29 -10.77 0.57 -0.84
C ILE A 29 -11.21 0.72 0.61
N ARG A 30 -12.21 1.57 0.87
CA ARG A 30 -12.68 1.76 2.23
C ARG A 30 -13.31 0.47 2.76
N GLU A 31 -14.06 -0.24 1.92
CA GLU A 31 -14.71 -1.46 2.35
C GLU A 31 -13.67 -2.53 2.67
N ALA A 32 -12.60 -2.62 1.88
CA ALA A 32 -11.54 -3.58 2.15
C ALA A 32 -10.78 -3.22 3.43
N TYR A 33 -10.55 -1.93 3.63
CA TYR A 33 -9.89 -1.43 4.83
C TYR A 33 -10.71 -1.81 6.08
N GLU A 34 -12.00 -1.59 6.03
CA GLU A 34 -12.86 -1.90 7.16
C GLU A 34 -12.98 -3.39 7.39
N ASP A 35 -12.93 -4.17 6.32
CA ASP A 35 -12.97 -5.62 6.41
C ASP A 35 -11.74 -6.12 7.18
N VAL A 36 -10.55 -5.64 6.86
CA VAL A 36 -9.33 -6.06 7.56
C VAL A 36 -9.41 -5.67 9.03
N ARG A 37 -10.02 -4.53 9.35
CA ARG A 37 -10.11 -4.08 10.73
C ARG A 37 -11.20 -4.77 11.52
N SER A 38 -12.14 -5.39 10.85
CA SER A 38 -13.30 -6.00 11.53
C SER A 38 -12.91 -7.27 12.26
N ASP A 39 -13.41 -7.43 13.47
CA ASP A 39 -13.25 -8.68 14.19
C ASP A 39 -14.32 -9.69 13.79
N LEU A 40 -15.24 -9.31 12.92
CA LEU A 40 -16.32 -10.19 12.51
C LEU A 40 -15.98 -11.00 11.27
N THR A 41 -14.87 -10.75 10.63
CA THR A 41 -14.46 -11.50 9.44
C THR A 41 -13.08 -12.09 9.68
N ASP A 42 -12.67 -13.00 8.80
CA ASP A 42 -11.37 -13.62 8.92
C ASP A 42 -10.32 -12.95 8.05
N THR A 43 -10.65 -11.85 7.41
CA THR A 43 -9.72 -11.17 6.51
C THR A 43 -8.57 -10.58 7.32
N GLU A 44 -7.35 -10.93 6.95
CA GLU A 44 -6.19 -10.44 7.68
C GLU A 44 -5.44 -9.38 6.89
N TRP A 45 -5.63 -9.29 5.59
CA TRP A 45 -4.91 -8.32 4.78
C TRP A 45 -5.67 -7.96 3.50
N ALA A 46 -5.34 -6.82 2.97
CA ALA A 46 -5.81 -6.39 1.65
C ALA A 46 -4.64 -5.77 0.90
N VAL A 47 -4.61 -5.94 -0.41
CA VAL A 47 -3.58 -5.39 -1.27
C VAL A 47 -4.24 -4.55 -2.35
N PHE A 48 -3.66 -3.40 -2.63
CA PHE A 48 -4.19 -2.42 -3.55
C PHE A 48 -3.17 -2.19 -4.65
N LYS A 49 -3.60 -2.25 -5.90
CA LYS A 49 -2.70 -2.10 -7.04
C LYS A 49 -3.26 -1.10 -8.02
N PHE A 50 -2.48 -0.75 -9.00
CA PHE A 50 -2.88 0.23 -10.00
C PHE A 50 -3.51 -0.48 -11.19
N ASP A 51 -4.65 0.02 -11.62
CA ASP A 51 -5.29 -0.41 -12.85
C ASP A 51 -5.32 0.87 -13.68
N GLY A 52 -4.33 1.04 -14.56
CA GLY A 52 -4.13 2.30 -15.22
C GLY A 52 -3.77 3.36 -14.19
N ALA A 53 -4.51 4.44 -14.16
CA ALA A 53 -4.29 5.52 -13.21
C ALA A 53 -5.12 5.39 -11.94
N GLN A 54 -5.87 4.31 -11.80
CA GLN A 54 -6.73 4.13 -10.63
C GLN A 54 -6.17 3.08 -9.69
N ILE A 55 -6.18 3.35 -8.41
CA ILE A 55 -5.81 2.36 -7.40
C ILE A 55 -7.07 1.60 -7.02
N ILE A 56 -6.98 0.28 -7.09
CA ILE A 56 -8.12 -0.60 -6.84
C ILE A 56 -7.77 -1.65 -5.80
N VAL A 57 -8.75 -2.33 -5.28
CA VAL A 57 -8.53 -3.48 -4.41
C VAL A 57 -8.14 -4.65 -5.32
N HIS A 58 -6.95 -5.17 -5.12
CA HIS A 58 -6.45 -6.28 -5.93
C HIS A 58 -6.79 -7.62 -5.31
N ALA A 59 -6.60 -7.76 -4.01
CA ALA A 59 -6.83 -9.02 -3.33
C ALA A 59 -6.99 -8.82 -1.84
N ARG A 60 -7.59 -9.79 -1.18
CA ARG A 60 -7.68 -9.87 0.27
C ARG A 60 -7.44 -11.30 0.67
N GLY A 61 -7.07 -11.55 1.89
CA GLY A 61 -6.86 -12.92 2.33
C GLY A 61 -6.55 -13.04 3.80
N GLN A 62 -6.14 -14.24 4.19
CA GLN A 62 -5.89 -14.54 5.58
C GLN A 62 -4.44 -14.94 5.84
N CYS A 63 -3.78 -15.54 4.88
CA CYS A 63 -2.48 -16.15 5.09
C CYS A 63 -1.35 -15.19 4.74
N PHE A 64 -0.38 -15.04 5.63
CA PHE A 64 0.74 -14.13 5.39
C PHE A 64 1.53 -14.50 4.15
N GLU A 65 1.70 -15.80 3.89
CA GLU A 65 2.44 -16.21 2.69
C GLU A 65 1.71 -15.79 1.43
N GLN A 66 0.40 -15.81 1.43
CA GLN A 66 -0.36 -15.34 0.28
C GLN A 66 -0.26 -13.83 0.13
N PHE A 67 -0.12 -13.11 1.24
CA PHE A 67 0.11 -11.68 1.20
C PHE A 67 1.42 -11.39 0.48
N ARG A 68 2.48 -12.12 0.85
CA ARG A 68 3.78 -11.93 0.22
C ARG A 68 3.73 -12.15 -1.28
N GLU A 69 2.93 -13.12 -1.71
CA GLU A 69 2.86 -13.49 -3.12
C GLU A 69 2.23 -12.40 -3.99
N GLN A 70 1.59 -11.43 -3.37
CA GLN A 70 0.92 -10.39 -4.14
C GLN A 70 1.89 -9.36 -4.72
N PHE A 71 3.14 -9.36 -4.29
CA PHE A 71 4.06 -8.29 -4.60
C PHE A 71 5.19 -8.75 -5.52
N GLY A 72 5.27 -8.17 -6.69
CA GLY A 72 6.27 -8.55 -7.69
C GLY A 72 7.31 -7.47 -7.93
N ASP A 73 8.41 -7.86 -8.56
CA ASP A 73 9.54 -6.98 -8.78
C ASP A 73 9.25 -5.80 -9.70
N SER A 74 8.32 -5.95 -10.60
CA SER A 74 7.99 -4.88 -11.54
C SER A 74 6.77 -4.08 -11.13
N GLU A 75 6.26 -4.32 -9.92
CA GLU A 75 5.01 -3.73 -9.49
C GLU A 75 5.19 -2.72 -8.38
N ARG A 76 4.28 -1.79 -8.30
CA ARG A 76 4.14 -0.93 -7.14
C ARG A 76 2.75 -1.16 -6.58
N ALA A 77 2.63 -1.19 -5.27
CA ALA A 77 1.38 -1.56 -4.63
C ALA A 77 1.34 -1.04 -3.20
N PHE A 78 0.18 -1.16 -2.57
CA PHE A 78 0.05 -0.85 -1.17
C PHE A 78 -0.59 -2.05 -0.47
N GLY A 79 -0.28 -2.22 0.79
CA GLY A 79 -0.86 -3.29 1.58
C GLY A 79 -1.35 -2.78 2.91
N TYR A 80 -2.35 -3.43 3.45
CA TYR A 80 -2.85 -3.14 4.78
C TYR A 80 -3.05 -4.48 5.47
N ILE A 81 -2.38 -4.68 6.58
CA ILE A 81 -2.38 -6.01 7.21
C ILE A 81 -2.54 -5.91 8.71
N ARG A 82 -3.31 -6.83 9.28
CA ARG A 82 -3.51 -6.91 10.72
C ARG A 82 -2.61 -7.98 11.29
N ILE A 83 -1.90 -7.68 12.36
CA ILE A 83 -0.95 -8.59 12.97
C ILE A 83 -1.34 -8.78 14.42
N GLN A 84 -1.43 -10.04 14.84
CA GLN A 84 -1.71 -10.35 16.22
C GLN A 84 -0.44 -10.13 17.04
N MET A 85 -0.54 -9.32 18.06
CA MET A 85 0.58 -9.01 18.94
C MET A 85 0.22 -9.38 20.37
N GLY A 86 1.22 -9.41 21.24
CA GLY A 86 1.03 -9.69 22.63
C GLY A 86 1.13 -11.17 22.95
N ASP A 87 0.86 -11.52 24.18
CA ASP A 87 0.95 -12.90 24.60
C ASP A 87 -0.46 -13.42 24.87
N GLU A 88 -0.56 -14.58 25.51
CA GLU A 88 -1.84 -15.16 25.75
C GLU A 88 -2.74 -14.32 26.63
N MET A 89 -2.14 -13.55 27.52
CA MET A 89 -2.93 -12.76 28.44
C MET A 89 -3.29 -11.40 27.88
N SER A 90 -2.60 -10.97 26.84
CA SER A 90 -2.75 -9.62 26.39
C SER A 90 -2.66 -9.56 24.89
N LYS A 91 -3.56 -10.27 24.20
CA LYS A 91 -3.57 -10.27 22.77
C LYS A 91 -4.21 -9.00 22.23
N ARG A 92 -3.60 -8.45 21.23
CA ARG A 92 -4.18 -7.30 20.57
C ARG A 92 -3.76 -7.29 19.13
N LYS A 93 -4.51 -6.62 18.32
CA LYS A 93 -4.23 -6.57 16.91
C LYS A 93 -3.72 -5.20 16.55
N LYS A 94 -2.69 -5.17 15.73
CA LYS A 94 -2.14 -3.92 15.25
C LYS A 94 -2.09 -3.96 13.75
N PHE A 95 -2.07 -2.80 13.14
CA PHE A 95 -2.18 -2.71 11.70
C PHE A 95 -0.95 -2.05 11.12
N ILE A 96 -0.52 -2.53 9.96
CA ILE A 96 0.62 -1.98 9.23
C ILE A 96 0.14 -1.52 7.87
N PHE A 97 0.58 -0.34 7.47
CA PHE A 97 0.38 0.15 6.12
C PHE A 97 1.71 -0.05 5.40
N LEU A 98 1.68 -0.78 4.29
CA LEU A 98 2.87 -1.12 3.52
C LEU A 98 2.86 -0.43 2.17
N THR A 99 3.99 0.16 1.79
CA THR A 99 4.20 0.63 0.42
C THR A 99 5.20 -0.32 -0.22
N TRP A 100 4.82 -0.89 -1.36
CA TRP A 100 5.71 -1.78 -2.09
C TRP A 100 6.15 -1.10 -3.38
N ILE A 101 7.46 -1.05 -3.62
CA ILE A 101 8.00 -0.56 -4.88
C ILE A 101 9.04 -1.58 -5.30
N GLY A 102 8.67 -2.42 -6.27
CA GLY A 102 9.56 -3.49 -6.73
C GLY A 102 10.82 -2.94 -7.37
N GLN A 103 11.84 -3.76 -7.43
CA GLN A 103 13.15 -3.31 -7.86
C GLN A 103 13.19 -2.89 -9.33
N GLU A 104 12.28 -3.39 -10.12
CA GLU A 104 12.26 -3.09 -11.54
C GLU A 104 11.32 -1.93 -11.89
N VAL A 105 10.71 -1.31 -10.91
CA VAL A 105 9.84 -0.17 -11.15
C VAL A 105 10.68 1.00 -11.61
N GLY A 106 10.26 1.63 -12.70
CA GLY A 106 11.02 2.72 -13.31
C GLY A 106 11.02 3.99 -12.46
N VAL A 107 11.90 4.90 -12.82
CA VAL A 107 12.14 6.10 -12.04
C VAL A 107 10.90 6.98 -11.90
N ILE A 108 10.15 7.15 -12.97
CA ILE A 108 8.99 8.02 -12.93
C ILE A 108 7.91 7.44 -12.04
N GLN A 109 7.64 6.15 -12.17
CA GLN A 109 6.61 5.52 -11.35
C GLN A 109 7.04 5.47 -9.88
N ARG A 110 8.33 5.27 -9.66
CA ARG A 110 8.85 5.26 -8.29
C ARG A 110 8.69 6.64 -7.65
N ALA A 111 8.96 7.70 -8.43
CA ALA A 111 8.83 9.05 -7.92
C ALA A 111 7.37 9.40 -7.60
N LYS A 112 6.43 8.83 -8.33
CA LYS A 112 5.01 9.13 -8.09
C LYS A 112 4.49 8.48 -6.83
N MET A 113 5.19 7.52 -6.27
CA MET A 113 4.64 6.74 -5.14
C MET A 113 4.42 7.60 -3.90
N SER A 114 5.20 8.64 -3.67
CA SER A 114 4.96 9.46 -2.49
C SER A 114 3.63 10.22 -2.59
N THR A 115 3.31 10.73 -3.77
CA THR A 115 2.04 11.40 -3.98
C THR A 115 0.89 10.40 -3.94
N ASP A 116 1.06 9.26 -4.58
CA ASP A 116 0.03 8.24 -4.63
C ASP A 116 -0.23 7.68 -3.23
N LYS A 117 0.82 7.56 -2.42
CA LYS A 117 0.69 7.10 -1.07
C LYS A 117 -0.16 8.07 -0.25
N ALA A 118 0.04 9.36 -0.44
CA ALA A 118 -0.74 10.35 0.29
C ALA A 118 -2.23 10.22 -0.03
N LEU A 119 -2.56 9.88 -1.28
CA LEU A 119 -3.94 9.71 -1.65
C LEU A 119 -4.58 8.54 -0.93
N ILE A 120 -3.94 7.39 -0.94
CA ILE A 120 -4.56 6.20 -0.36
C ILE A 120 -4.60 6.29 1.15
N LYS A 121 -3.67 7.02 1.76
CA LYS A 121 -3.66 7.20 3.21
C LYS A 121 -4.83 8.03 3.71
N ASP A 122 -5.51 8.74 2.84
CA ASP A 122 -6.72 9.41 3.24
C ASP A 122 -7.81 8.40 3.60
N VAL A 123 -7.73 7.19 3.06
CA VAL A 123 -8.69 6.14 3.37
C VAL A 123 -8.09 5.19 4.40
N LEU A 124 -6.85 4.73 4.17
CA LEU A 124 -6.19 3.80 5.06
C LEU A 124 -5.45 4.61 6.13
N ASN A 125 -6.18 5.25 7.01
CA ASN A 125 -5.58 6.26 7.86
C ASN A 125 -5.33 5.83 9.29
N ASN A 126 -5.57 4.59 9.64
CA ASN A 126 -5.35 4.12 11.01
C ASN A 126 -4.45 2.89 11.01
N PHE A 127 -3.20 3.07 11.37
CA PHE A 127 -2.23 1.98 11.44
C PHE A 127 -1.18 2.35 12.49
N ALA A 128 -0.53 1.35 13.03
CA ALA A 128 0.49 1.57 14.05
C ALA A 128 1.85 1.90 13.45
N VAL A 129 2.14 1.36 12.26
CA VAL A 129 3.43 1.52 11.63
C VAL A 129 3.24 1.58 10.13
N GLU A 130 4.06 2.39 9.49
CA GLU A 130 4.11 2.46 8.03
C GLU A 130 5.46 1.90 7.61
N LEU A 131 5.46 0.94 6.67
CA LEU A 131 6.69 0.32 6.18
C LEU A 131 6.80 0.48 4.67
N GLN A 132 8.00 0.44 4.17
CA GLN A 132 8.25 0.42 2.75
C GLN A 132 9.13 -0.77 2.43
N ALA A 133 8.83 -1.50 1.38
CA ALA A 133 9.59 -2.67 0.97
C ALA A 133 9.69 -2.72 -0.55
N GLY A 134 10.64 -3.45 -1.05
CA GLY A 134 10.84 -3.63 -2.49
C GLY A 134 11.46 -4.97 -2.83
N VAL A 135 11.79 -5.79 -1.86
CA VAL A 135 12.30 -7.15 -2.10
C VAL A 135 11.56 -8.10 -1.17
N GLN A 136 11.41 -9.31 -1.59
CA GLN A 136 10.63 -10.31 -0.84
C GLN A 136 11.21 -10.58 0.56
N ALA A 137 12.50 -10.48 0.73
CA ALA A 137 13.09 -10.72 2.04
C ALA A 137 12.62 -9.72 3.09
N GLU A 138 12.12 -8.56 2.67
CA GLU A 138 11.60 -7.56 3.59
C GLU A 138 10.17 -7.86 4.02
N LEU A 139 9.49 -8.78 3.35
CA LEU A 139 8.14 -9.18 3.71
C LEU A 139 8.24 -10.40 4.62
N ASP A 140 8.49 -10.13 5.88
CA ASP A 140 8.77 -11.17 6.87
C ASP A 140 7.95 -10.85 8.12
N ILE A 141 7.19 -11.82 8.60
CA ILE A 141 6.28 -11.59 9.73
C ILE A 141 7.04 -11.16 10.99
N GLU A 142 8.24 -11.69 11.19
CA GLU A 142 9.00 -11.32 12.38
C GLU A 142 9.55 -9.89 12.25
N LEU A 143 9.93 -9.48 11.05
CA LEU A 143 10.35 -8.09 10.86
C LEU A 143 9.18 -7.15 11.08
N PHE A 144 7.98 -7.55 10.67
CA PHE A 144 6.79 -6.74 10.89
C PHE A 144 6.50 -6.63 12.38
N ARG A 145 6.63 -7.72 13.13
CA ARG A 145 6.41 -7.70 14.57
C ARG A 145 7.46 -6.85 15.27
N GLU A 146 8.69 -6.91 14.81
CA GLU A 146 9.74 -6.08 15.37
C GLU A 146 9.45 -4.60 15.16
N ALA A 147 8.98 -4.23 13.98
CA ALA A 147 8.63 -2.85 13.70
C ALA A 147 7.48 -2.38 14.60
N LEU A 148 6.50 -3.24 14.81
CA LEU A 148 5.38 -2.92 15.69
C LEU A 148 5.85 -2.80 17.15
N ASN A 149 6.75 -3.66 17.56
CA ASN A 149 7.28 -3.61 18.92
C ASN A 149 8.11 -2.34 19.13
N ARG A 150 8.91 -1.96 18.15
CA ARG A 150 9.71 -0.76 18.28
C ARG A 150 8.83 0.49 18.40
N ALA A 151 7.76 0.54 17.62
CA ALA A 151 6.87 1.67 17.65
C ALA A 151 6.18 1.77 19.01
N GLY A 152 5.70 0.63 19.50
CA GLY A 152 5.05 0.59 20.81
C GLY A 152 6.04 0.87 21.91
N GLY A 153 7.22 0.28 21.81
CA GLY A 153 8.23 0.49 22.81
C GLY A 153 8.73 1.92 22.84
N ALA A 154 8.83 2.54 21.67
CA ALA A 154 9.25 3.91 21.63
C ALA A 154 8.24 4.81 22.33
N ASN A 155 6.98 4.64 22.06
CA ASN A 155 5.97 5.41 22.71
C ASN A 155 5.98 5.18 24.19
N TYR A 156 6.02 3.93 24.57
CA TYR A 156 5.94 3.56 25.91
C TYR A 156 7.18 3.98 26.64
N GLY A 157 8.32 3.74 26.03
CA GLY A 157 9.56 4.06 26.64
C GLY A 157 9.74 5.51 26.91
N THR A 158 9.27 6.33 26.02
CA THR A 158 9.40 7.73 26.21
C THR A 158 8.63 8.16 27.41
N GLY A 159 7.46 7.69 27.52
CA GLY A 159 6.67 8.05 28.65
C GLY A 159 7.28 7.61 29.93
N ILE A 160 7.89 6.45 29.91
CA ILE A 160 8.41 5.96 31.09
C ILE A 160 9.64 6.61 31.43
N ARG A 161 10.47 6.84 30.47
CA ARG A 161 11.65 7.29 30.79
C ARG A 161 11.68 8.59 31.23
N ASP A 162 10.80 9.29 30.98
CA ASP A 162 10.72 10.47 31.43
C ASP A 162 10.72 10.52 32.67
N ASN A 163 10.77 9.55 33.03
CA ASN A 163 10.92 9.29 34.16
C ASN A 163 12.10 9.60 34.49
#